data_2eaf3124f6ae581f966210f5cf8aab3b
#
_entry.id   2eaf3124f6ae581f966210f5cf8aab3b
#
_cell.length_a   1.000
_cell.length_b   1.000
_cell.length_c   1.000
_cell.angle_alpha   90.00
_cell.angle_beta   90.00
_cell.angle_gamma   90.00
#
_symmetry.space_group_name_H-M   'P 1'
#
loop_
_entity.id
_entity.type
_entity.pdbx_description
1 polymer ?
#
loop_
_entity_poly.entity_id
_entity_poly.type
_entity_poly.pdbx_seq_one_letter_code
_entity_poly.pdbx_strand_id
1 'polypeptide(L)'
;MKIEGKRVVVTGAASGIGRALAHAFNDKGASKVVCADINFEEAQNTADSINGHAIKCNVGDENEIQDLIQESTDWMKGIDIFCSNAGIMGEIGLLETSSEKWQSIWEINVMAHVYAAKAVLPQMLERGEGYLMNTASAAGLLTTLGAAPYTVTKSAAVSFAEWVKITYGEKGIGVSCLCPQAVRTAMTAGGAGVAGVDGMLEPEKVAADVLQAIEDEVFLVTPHEEVLEYVKRKGNDRDRWIEGMQRLQKQFEEFLTPPKGN
;
A
#
# COMPACT_ATOMS: atom_id res chain seq x y z
N MET A 1 -18.39 -3.29 1.08
CA MET A 1 -18.71 -2.74 2.45
C MET A 1 -19.05 -1.26 2.33
N LYS A 2 -20.14 -0.75 2.93
CA LYS A 2 -20.41 0.70 2.98
C LYS A 2 -19.43 1.39 3.91
N ILE A 3 -18.97 2.60 3.56
CA ILE A 3 -17.97 3.36 4.33
C ILE A 3 -18.62 4.25 5.40
N GLU A 4 -19.83 4.76 5.13
CA GLU A 4 -20.56 5.61 6.08
C GLU A 4 -20.67 4.96 7.46
N GLY A 5 -20.29 5.70 8.50
CA GLY A 5 -20.30 5.26 9.89
C GLY A 5 -19.16 4.31 10.30
N LYS A 6 -18.27 3.89 9.39
CA LYS A 6 -17.17 2.96 9.70
C LYS A 6 -16.01 3.65 10.43
N ARG A 7 -15.26 2.85 11.18
CA ARG A 7 -14.07 3.22 11.95
C ARG A 7 -12.84 2.75 11.20
N VAL A 8 -11.98 3.70 10.81
CA VAL A 8 -10.91 3.45 9.86
C VAL A 8 -9.55 3.75 10.48
N VAL A 9 -8.57 2.90 10.23
CA VAL A 9 -7.15 3.15 10.49
C VAL A 9 -6.41 3.22 9.17
N VAL A 10 -5.58 4.26 8.99
CA VAL A 10 -4.72 4.41 7.80
C VAL A 10 -3.26 4.56 8.25
N THR A 11 -2.37 3.68 7.79
CA THR A 11 -0.92 3.81 7.99
C THR A 11 -0.27 4.55 6.83
N GLY A 12 0.83 5.28 7.09
CA GLY A 12 1.44 6.17 6.10
C GLY A 12 0.58 7.41 5.83
N ALA A 13 -0.19 7.86 6.82
CA ALA A 13 -1.18 8.94 6.69
C ALA A 13 -0.57 10.35 6.71
N ALA A 14 0.73 10.47 6.93
CA ALA A 14 1.43 11.76 6.93
C ALA A 14 1.49 12.43 5.54
N SER A 15 1.35 11.68 4.44
CA SER A 15 1.49 12.23 3.09
C SER A 15 0.87 11.32 2.00
N GLY A 16 0.89 11.80 0.76
CA GLY A 16 0.59 11.03 -0.44
C GLY A 16 -0.74 10.28 -0.38
N ILE A 17 -0.72 9.01 -0.78
CA ILE A 17 -1.91 8.16 -0.84
C ILE A 17 -2.56 7.99 0.54
N GLY A 18 -1.77 7.84 1.61
CA GLY A 18 -2.31 7.66 2.97
C GLY A 18 -3.07 8.88 3.46
N ARG A 19 -2.53 10.09 3.25
CA ARG A 19 -3.23 11.35 3.55
C ARG A 19 -4.53 11.46 2.73
N ALA A 20 -4.46 11.21 1.43
CA ALA A 20 -5.62 11.25 0.56
C ALA A 20 -6.71 10.24 0.96
N LEU A 21 -6.31 9.02 1.37
CA LEU A 21 -7.24 8.03 1.92
C LEU A 21 -7.93 8.53 3.18
N ALA A 22 -7.18 9.11 4.13
CA ALA A 22 -7.75 9.62 5.38
C ALA A 22 -8.82 10.70 5.10
N HIS A 23 -8.54 11.65 4.21
CA HIS A 23 -9.52 12.66 3.76
C HIS A 23 -10.71 12.01 3.07
N ALA A 24 -10.49 11.13 2.10
CA ALA A 24 -11.56 10.50 1.35
C ALA A 24 -12.51 9.67 2.25
N PHE A 25 -11.98 8.94 3.24
CA PHE A 25 -12.80 8.24 4.22
C PHE A 25 -13.65 9.19 5.06
N ASN A 26 -13.07 10.30 5.54
CA ASN A 26 -13.80 11.32 6.28
C ASN A 26 -14.95 11.91 5.43
N ASP A 27 -14.64 12.31 4.21
CA ASP A 27 -15.60 12.92 3.28
C ASP A 27 -16.73 11.94 2.89
N LYS A 28 -16.43 10.63 2.89
CA LYS A 28 -17.41 9.56 2.63
C LYS A 28 -18.23 9.19 3.88
N GLY A 29 -18.05 9.91 4.99
CA GLY A 29 -18.82 9.75 6.21
C GLY A 29 -18.35 8.63 7.14
N ALA A 30 -17.07 8.26 7.10
CA ALA A 30 -16.48 7.43 8.15
C ALA A 30 -16.69 8.10 9.52
N SER A 31 -17.08 7.33 10.53
CA SER A 31 -17.40 7.90 11.86
C SER A 31 -16.16 8.34 12.61
N LYS A 32 -15.03 7.69 12.38
CA LYS A 32 -13.71 7.99 12.98
C LYS A 32 -12.60 7.52 12.05
N VAL A 33 -11.54 8.32 11.97
CA VAL A 33 -10.33 7.98 11.21
C VAL A 33 -9.11 8.16 12.10
N VAL A 34 -8.26 7.13 12.19
CA VAL A 34 -6.93 7.18 12.80
C VAL A 34 -5.90 7.34 11.70
N CYS A 35 -5.04 8.35 11.85
CA CYS A 35 -3.92 8.66 10.97
C CYS A 35 -2.62 8.21 11.63
N ALA A 36 -2.05 7.08 11.20
CA ALA A 36 -0.82 6.53 11.75
C ALA A 36 0.37 6.77 10.83
N ASP A 37 1.48 7.24 11.37
CA ASP A 37 2.72 7.44 10.62
C ASP A 37 3.94 7.50 11.56
N ILE A 38 5.12 7.22 11.05
CA ILE A 38 6.38 7.46 11.78
C ILE A 38 6.65 8.97 11.93
N ASN A 39 6.22 9.78 10.96
CA ASN A 39 6.20 11.25 11.03
C ASN A 39 4.91 11.71 11.71
N PHE A 40 4.95 11.73 13.06
CA PHE A 40 3.81 12.08 13.88
C PHE A 40 3.25 13.48 13.61
N GLU A 41 4.12 14.48 13.39
CA GLU A 41 3.71 15.86 13.16
C GLU A 41 2.81 16.00 11.91
N GLU A 42 3.23 15.39 10.81
CA GLU A 42 2.43 15.39 9.57
C GLU A 42 1.18 14.51 9.65
N ALA A 43 1.23 13.41 10.41
CA ALA A 43 0.04 12.61 10.69
C ALA A 43 -0.96 13.40 11.56
N GLN A 44 -0.49 14.19 12.52
CA GLN A 44 -1.32 15.08 13.34
C GLN A 44 -1.98 16.16 12.47
N ASN A 45 -1.22 16.80 11.56
CA ASN A 45 -1.77 17.78 10.62
C ASN A 45 -2.91 17.16 9.78
N THR A 46 -2.71 15.91 9.30
CA THR A 46 -3.76 15.19 8.57
C THR A 46 -4.98 14.92 9.46
N ALA A 47 -4.76 14.43 10.66
CA ALA A 47 -5.82 14.10 11.62
C ALA A 47 -6.63 15.35 12.03
N ASP A 48 -5.96 16.46 12.33
CA ASP A 48 -6.60 17.72 12.72
C ASP A 48 -7.53 18.24 11.63
N SER A 49 -7.13 18.09 10.35
CA SER A 49 -7.93 18.54 9.22
C SER A 49 -9.25 17.80 9.02
N ILE A 50 -9.39 16.60 9.61
CA ILE A 50 -10.56 15.73 9.51
C ILE A 50 -11.22 15.40 10.85
N ASN A 51 -10.82 16.07 11.93
CA ASN A 51 -11.20 15.74 13.31
C ASN A 51 -10.93 14.26 13.67
N GLY A 52 -9.85 13.71 13.13
CA GLY A 52 -9.37 12.35 13.37
C GLY A 52 -8.45 12.26 14.60
N HIS A 53 -7.73 11.16 14.71
CA HIS A 53 -6.75 10.92 15.76
C HIS A 53 -5.42 10.48 15.15
N ALA A 54 -4.31 11.11 15.57
CA ALA A 54 -2.98 10.77 15.11
C ALA A 54 -2.29 9.83 16.09
N ILE A 55 -1.62 8.81 15.55
CA ILE A 55 -0.79 7.88 16.35
C ILE A 55 0.57 7.75 15.67
N LYS A 56 1.65 7.91 16.45
CA LYS A 56 2.99 7.61 15.95
C LYS A 56 3.17 6.12 15.84
N CYS A 57 3.61 5.63 14.67
CA CYS A 57 3.82 4.19 14.46
C CYS A 57 4.89 3.94 13.40
N ASN A 58 5.93 3.21 13.77
CA ASN A 58 6.83 2.54 12.85
C ASN A 58 6.23 1.19 12.46
N VAL A 59 5.66 1.08 11.29
CA VAL A 59 4.98 -0.14 10.82
C VAL A 59 5.92 -1.36 10.66
N GLY A 60 7.23 -1.15 10.62
CA GLY A 60 8.24 -2.21 10.63
C GLY A 60 8.44 -2.88 11.99
N ASP A 61 7.84 -2.36 13.06
CA ASP A 61 7.89 -2.93 14.41
C ASP A 61 6.54 -3.56 14.79
N GLU A 62 6.55 -4.88 15.08
CA GLU A 62 5.33 -5.62 15.43
C GLU A 62 4.66 -5.07 16.71
N ASN A 63 5.45 -4.61 17.69
CA ASN A 63 4.89 -4.07 18.94
C ASN A 63 4.20 -2.72 18.70
N GLU A 64 4.83 -1.83 17.90
CA GLU A 64 4.21 -0.54 17.58
C GLU A 64 2.91 -0.71 16.77
N ILE A 65 2.80 -1.73 15.92
CA ILE A 65 1.53 -2.08 15.24
C ILE A 65 0.49 -2.61 16.25
N GLN A 66 0.89 -3.42 17.22
CA GLN A 66 -0.01 -3.91 18.27
C GLN A 66 -0.54 -2.75 19.11
N ASP A 67 0.34 -1.82 19.51
CA ASP A 67 -0.01 -0.62 20.27
C ASP A 67 -0.95 0.30 19.46
N LEU A 68 -0.66 0.51 18.16
CA LEU A 68 -1.53 1.25 17.24
C LEU A 68 -2.95 0.66 17.22
N ILE A 69 -3.07 -0.66 17.08
CA ILE A 69 -4.38 -1.32 16.99
C ILE A 69 -5.10 -1.26 18.34
N GLN A 70 -4.38 -1.43 19.46
CA GLN A 70 -4.96 -1.33 20.80
C GLN A 70 -5.47 0.10 21.07
N GLU A 71 -4.66 1.14 20.86
CA GLU A 71 -5.04 2.53 21.06
C GLU A 71 -6.20 2.93 20.14
N SER A 72 -6.15 2.53 18.86
CA SER A 72 -7.23 2.78 17.91
C SER A 72 -8.53 2.10 18.37
N THR A 73 -8.44 0.86 18.83
CA THR A 73 -9.60 0.10 19.34
C THR A 73 -10.20 0.78 20.55
N ASP A 74 -9.39 1.27 21.50
CA ASP A 74 -9.85 1.96 22.71
C ASP A 74 -10.53 3.29 22.38
N TRP A 75 -9.96 4.06 21.44
CA TRP A 75 -10.52 5.34 21.03
C TRP A 75 -11.80 5.21 20.17
N MET A 76 -11.83 4.26 19.23
CA MET A 76 -12.95 4.05 18.30
C MET A 76 -14.00 3.05 18.79
N LYS A 77 -13.67 2.21 19.79
CA LYS A 77 -14.47 1.04 20.23
C LYS A 77 -14.52 -0.07 19.16
N GLY A 78 -13.43 -0.24 18.46
CA GLY A 78 -13.21 -1.27 17.43
C GLY A 78 -12.72 -0.67 16.11
N ILE A 79 -12.28 -1.52 15.19
CA ILE A 79 -11.77 -1.15 13.86
C ILE A 79 -12.59 -1.91 12.81
N ASP A 80 -13.18 -1.20 11.84
CA ASP A 80 -13.96 -1.80 10.77
C ASP A 80 -13.15 -1.94 9.48
N ILE A 81 -12.29 -0.92 9.19
CA ILE A 81 -11.42 -0.91 8.01
C ILE A 81 -9.98 -0.60 8.48
N PHE A 82 -9.03 -1.43 8.08
CA PHE A 82 -7.61 -1.18 8.30
C PHE A 82 -6.89 -1.05 6.95
N CYS A 83 -6.35 0.14 6.68
CA CYS A 83 -5.57 0.43 5.49
C CYS A 83 -4.07 0.34 5.80
N SER A 84 -3.47 -0.81 5.52
CA SER A 84 -2.03 -1.03 5.58
C SER A 84 -1.39 -0.44 4.32
N ASN A 85 -1.08 0.87 4.39
CA ASN A 85 -0.67 1.64 3.23
C ASN A 85 0.80 2.11 3.28
N ALA A 86 1.41 2.28 4.46
CA ALA A 86 2.81 2.69 4.58
C ALA A 86 3.74 1.78 3.77
N GLY A 87 4.74 2.37 3.13
CA GLY A 87 5.71 1.64 2.33
C GLY A 87 6.87 2.52 1.88
N ILE A 88 7.99 1.90 1.51
CA ILE A 88 9.19 2.57 1.00
C ILE A 88 9.67 1.92 -0.30
N MET A 89 10.35 2.70 -1.15
CA MET A 89 10.87 2.20 -2.42
C MET A 89 12.21 1.48 -2.27
N GLY A 90 13.08 1.99 -1.41
CA GLY A 90 14.45 1.48 -1.25
C GLY A 90 15.42 2.00 -2.32
N GLU A 91 16.55 1.33 -2.46
CA GLU A 91 17.62 1.70 -3.38
C GLU A 91 17.47 1.02 -4.75
N ILE A 92 18.14 1.62 -5.75
CA ILE A 92 18.26 1.04 -7.09
C ILE A 92 19.45 0.08 -7.10
N GLY A 93 19.28 -1.07 -7.77
CA GLY A 93 20.29 -2.09 -7.91
C GLY A 93 20.12 -3.28 -6.98
N LEU A 94 20.67 -4.40 -7.38
CA LEU A 94 20.75 -5.61 -6.56
C LEU A 94 22.06 -5.66 -5.76
N LEU A 95 23.16 -5.35 -6.44
CA LEU A 95 24.50 -5.46 -5.86
C LEU A 95 24.82 -4.30 -4.91
N GLU A 96 24.15 -3.17 -5.11
CA GLU A 96 24.31 -1.93 -4.35
C GLU A 96 23.47 -1.92 -3.07
N THR A 97 22.44 -2.75 -3.00
CA THR A 97 21.54 -2.79 -1.84
C THR A 97 22.06 -3.76 -0.79
N SER A 98 22.43 -3.26 0.38
CA SER A 98 22.91 -4.09 1.49
C SER A 98 21.82 -5.01 2.07
N SER A 99 22.25 -6.08 2.76
CA SER A 99 21.31 -7.01 3.40
C SER A 99 20.42 -6.34 4.46
N GLU A 100 20.97 -5.36 5.19
CA GLU A 100 20.23 -4.59 6.20
C GLU A 100 19.12 -3.75 5.55
N LYS A 101 19.40 -3.15 4.38
CA LYS A 101 18.38 -2.41 3.62
C LYS A 101 17.33 -3.33 3.03
N TRP A 102 17.71 -4.51 2.53
CA TRP A 102 16.77 -5.55 2.13
C TRP A 102 15.84 -5.93 3.27
N GLN A 103 16.37 -6.15 4.47
CA GLN A 103 15.59 -6.48 5.64
C GLN A 103 14.64 -5.35 6.02
N SER A 104 15.12 -4.10 6.04
CA SER A 104 14.28 -2.93 6.36
C SER A 104 13.10 -2.78 5.39
N ILE A 105 13.35 -2.96 4.08
CA ILE A 105 12.28 -2.89 3.07
C ILE A 105 11.30 -4.04 3.26
N TRP A 106 11.77 -5.23 3.62
CA TRP A 106 10.93 -6.39 3.90
C TRP A 106 10.02 -6.15 5.10
N GLU A 107 10.57 -5.64 6.20
CA GLU A 107 9.77 -5.32 7.40
C GLU A 107 8.66 -4.31 7.10
N ILE A 108 8.98 -3.24 6.37
CA ILE A 108 8.01 -2.18 6.09
C ILE A 108 7.00 -2.59 5.00
N ASN A 109 7.45 -3.19 3.89
CA ASN A 109 6.58 -3.45 2.74
C ASN A 109 5.83 -4.79 2.81
N VAL A 110 6.26 -5.72 3.68
CA VAL A 110 5.66 -7.06 3.80
C VAL A 110 5.19 -7.34 5.21
N MET A 111 6.12 -7.31 6.19
CA MET A 111 5.79 -7.71 7.56
C MET A 111 4.77 -6.77 8.21
N ALA A 112 4.78 -5.49 7.88
CA ALA A 112 3.76 -4.56 8.34
C ALA A 112 2.32 -5.02 8.02
N HIS A 113 2.09 -5.57 6.81
CA HIS A 113 0.79 -6.14 6.45
C HIS A 113 0.46 -7.38 7.30
N VAL A 114 1.47 -8.22 7.56
CA VAL A 114 1.33 -9.43 8.39
C VAL A 114 1.02 -9.06 9.83
N TYR A 115 1.79 -8.13 10.42
CA TYR A 115 1.59 -7.66 11.80
C TYR A 115 0.20 -7.05 11.99
N ALA A 116 -0.20 -6.17 11.06
CA ALA A 116 -1.52 -5.54 11.10
C ALA A 116 -2.64 -6.58 11.02
N ALA A 117 -2.56 -7.53 10.08
CA ALA A 117 -3.57 -8.57 9.95
C ALA A 117 -3.65 -9.47 11.20
N LYS A 118 -2.50 -9.91 11.75
CA LYS A 118 -2.45 -10.70 12.99
C LYS A 118 -3.13 -9.99 14.16
N ALA A 119 -2.93 -8.69 14.29
CA ALA A 119 -3.43 -7.93 15.42
C ALA A 119 -4.91 -7.50 15.27
N VAL A 120 -5.37 -7.19 14.03
CA VAL A 120 -6.74 -6.69 13.84
C VAL A 120 -7.76 -7.77 13.50
N LEU A 121 -7.38 -8.86 12.81
CA LEU A 121 -8.29 -9.93 12.40
C LEU A 121 -9.05 -10.58 13.57
N PRO A 122 -8.47 -10.83 14.76
CA PRO A 122 -9.22 -11.44 15.85
C PRO A 122 -10.53 -10.72 16.17
N GLN A 123 -10.50 -9.39 16.32
CA GLN A 123 -11.69 -8.60 16.61
C GLN A 123 -12.67 -8.54 15.42
N MET A 124 -12.17 -8.55 14.17
CA MET A 124 -13.01 -8.57 12.97
C MET A 124 -13.71 -9.93 12.81
N LEU A 125 -13.01 -11.03 13.01
CA LEU A 125 -13.56 -12.39 12.95
C LEU A 125 -14.60 -12.66 14.05
N GLU A 126 -14.41 -12.15 15.26
CA GLU A 126 -15.37 -12.24 16.34
C GLU A 126 -16.70 -11.56 15.98
N ARG A 127 -16.62 -10.41 15.28
CA ARG A 127 -17.83 -9.70 14.78
C ARG A 127 -18.40 -10.29 13.50
N GLY A 128 -17.63 -11.13 12.78
CA GLY A 128 -18.00 -11.61 11.45
C GLY A 128 -17.99 -10.52 10.37
N GLU A 129 -17.33 -9.39 10.62
CA GLU A 129 -17.24 -8.26 9.68
C GLU A 129 -15.94 -7.49 9.88
N GLY A 130 -15.26 -7.18 8.77
CA GLY A 130 -14.06 -6.34 8.73
C GLY A 130 -13.52 -6.16 7.33
N TYR A 131 -12.63 -5.19 7.14
CA TYR A 131 -12.01 -4.94 5.84
C TYR A 131 -10.53 -4.62 5.96
N LEU A 132 -9.71 -5.29 5.16
CA LEU A 132 -8.28 -5.01 5.03
C LEU A 132 -7.99 -4.44 3.63
N MET A 133 -7.39 -3.26 3.57
CA MET A 133 -6.87 -2.68 2.35
C MET A 133 -5.35 -2.65 2.41
N ASN A 134 -4.69 -3.34 1.49
CA ASN A 134 -3.24 -3.45 1.43
C ASN A 134 -2.69 -2.68 0.22
N THR A 135 -1.78 -1.74 0.44
CA THR A 135 -1.10 -1.03 -0.65
C THR A 135 0.13 -1.81 -1.11
N ALA A 136 -0.02 -2.53 -2.22
CA ALA A 136 1.08 -3.13 -2.95
C ALA A 136 1.66 -2.14 -4.00
N SER A 137 1.70 -2.53 -5.25
CA SER A 137 2.12 -1.72 -6.41
C SER A 137 1.91 -2.52 -7.70
N ALA A 138 1.79 -1.86 -8.83
CA ALA A 138 1.93 -2.50 -10.15
C ALA A 138 3.27 -3.25 -10.28
N ALA A 139 4.31 -2.81 -9.56
CA ALA A 139 5.59 -3.52 -9.47
C ALA A 139 5.45 -4.95 -8.92
N GLY A 140 4.47 -5.19 -8.03
CA GLY A 140 4.17 -6.53 -7.50
C GLY A 140 3.53 -7.47 -8.53
N LEU A 141 2.85 -6.91 -9.51
CA LEU A 141 2.21 -7.65 -10.60
C LEU A 141 3.13 -7.81 -11.83
N LEU A 142 3.86 -6.74 -12.18
CA LEU A 142 4.55 -6.61 -13.47
C LEU A 142 6.08 -6.77 -13.39
N THR A 143 6.67 -6.59 -12.21
CA THR A 143 8.12 -6.43 -12.00
C THR A 143 8.60 -5.05 -12.46
N THR A 144 9.06 -4.19 -11.55
CA THR A 144 9.65 -2.90 -11.94
C THR A 144 11.12 -3.04 -12.26
N LEU A 145 11.64 -2.12 -13.07
CA LEU A 145 13.06 -2.08 -13.42
C LEU A 145 13.87 -1.41 -12.29
N GLY A 146 15.09 -1.86 -12.09
CA GLY A 146 16.10 -1.26 -11.22
C GLY A 146 15.92 -1.52 -9.72
N ALA A 147 14.72 -1.63 -9.19
CA ALA A 147 14.46 -1.77 -7.76
C ALA A 147 14.08 -3.21 -7.37
N ALA A 148 15.09 -4.09 -7.24
CA ALA A 148 14.88 -5.50 -6.93
C ALA A 148 14.16 -5.72 -5.58
N PRO A 149 14.57 -5.10 -4.45
CA PRO A 149 13.87 -5.28 -3.18
C PRO A 149 12.41 -4.82 -3.23
N TYR A 150 12.15 -3.70 -3.89
CA TYR A 150 10.79 -3.18 -4.05
C TYR A 150 9.89 -4.15 -4.81
N THR A 151 10.35 -4.65 -5.96
CA THR A 151 9.61 -5.63 -6.75
C THR A 151 9.26 -6.87 -5.95
N VAL A 152 10.27 -7.46 -5.28
CA VAL A 152 10.07 -8.70 -4.51
C VAL A 152 9.10 -8.48 -3.35
N THR A 153 9.26 -7.39 -2.60
CA THR A 153 8.38 -7.09 -1.45
C THR A 153 6.96 -6.76 -1.89
N LYS A 154 6.77 -6.03 -2.99
CA LYS A 154 5.42 -5.72 -3.48
C LYS A 154 4.73 -6.95 -4.09
N SER A 155 5.48 -7.89 -4.68
CA SER A 155 4.92 -9.21 -5.09
C SER A 155 4.49 -10.03 -3.87
N ALA A 156 5.28 -10.04 -2.79
CA ALA A 156 4.91 -10.71 -1.55
C ALA A 156 3.66 -10.08 -0.91
N ALA A 157 3.53 -8.74 -0.93
CA ALA A 157 2.34 -8.05 -0.43
C ALA A 157 1.06 -8.42 -1.20
N VAL A 158 1.13 -8.55 -2.55
CA VAL A 158 0.01 -9.03 -3.37
C VAL A 158 -0.37 -10.45 -2.96
N SER A 159 0.60 -11.36 -2.92
CA SER A 159 0.36 -12.76 -2.56
C SER A 159 -0.21 -12.91 -1.14
N PHE A 160 0.26 -12.10 -0.18
CA PHE A 160 -0.29 -12.07 1.17
C PHE A 160 -1.76 -11.62 1.18
N ALA A 161 -2.09 -10.53 0.47
CA ALA A 161 -3.45 -10.04 0.37
C ALA A 161 -4.40 -11.07 -0.26
N GLU A 162 -3.96 -11.76 -1.33
CA GLU A 162 -4.72 -12.87 -1.95
C GLU A 162 -4.98 -13.99 -0.95
N TRP A 163 -3.92 -14.41 -0.22
CA TRP A 163 -4.05 -15.47 0.78
C TRP A 163 -5.06 -15.11 1.87
N VAL A 164 -5.03 -13.87 2.37
CA VAL A 164 -5.98 -13.38 3.37
C VAL A 164 -7.41 -13.39 2.83
N LYS A 165 -7.62 -12.91 1.59
CA LYS A 165 -8.95 -12.91 0.94
C LYS A 165 -9.50 -14.33 0.78
N ILE A 166 -8.67 -15.28 0.32
CA ILE A 166 -9.03 -16.68 0.15
C ILE A 166 -9.40 -17.32 1.50
N THR A 167 -8.61 -17.05 2.54
CA THR A 167 -8.74 -17.74 3.83
C THR A 167 -9.87 -17.22 4.70
N TYR A 168 -10.12 -15.90 4.65
CA TYR A 168 -11.05 -15.23 5.57
C TYR A 168 -12.27 -14.60 4.87
N GLY A 169 -12.32 -14.60 3.54
CA GLY A 169 -13.42 -13.96 2.80
C GLY A 169 -14.80 -14.50 3.17
N GLU A 170 -14.98 -15.82 3.26
CA GLU A 170 -16.23 -16.44 3.66
C GLU A 170 -16.57 -16.25 5.16
N LYS A 171 -15.61 -15.72 5.94
CA LYS A 171 -15.80 -15.38 7.35
C LYS A 171 -16.16 -13.90 7.57
N GLY A 172 -16.58 -13.21 6.50
CA GLY A 172 -17.00 -11.82 6.54
C GLY A 172 -15.86 -10.79 6.46
N ILE A 173 -14.64 -11.21 6.03
CA ILE A 173 -13.52 -10.30 5.88
C ILE A 173 -13.35 -9.87 4.41
N GLY A 174 -13.64 -8.59 4.15
CA GLY A 174 -13.32 -7.96 2.88
C GLY A 174 -11.81 -7.71 2.74
N VAL A 175 -11.28 -7.82 1.52
CA VAL A 175 -9.88 -7.48 1.25
C VAL A 175 -9.76 -6.84 -0.12
N SER A 176 -9.05 -5.70 -0.18
CA SER A 176 -8.60 -5.08 -1.43
C SER A 176 -7.09 -4.93 -1.43
N CYS A 177 -6.48 -5.12 -2.60
CA CYS A 177 -5.06 -4.94 -2.86
C CYS A 177 -4.86 -3.82 -3.88
N LEU A 178 -4.38 -2.66 -3.42
CA LEU A 178 -4.09 -1.50 -4.25
C LEU A 178 -2.76 -1.68 -4.97
N CYS A 179 -2.79 -1.65 -6.29
CA CYS A 179 -1.62 -1.85 -7.17
C CYS A 179 -1.43 -0.67 -8.15
N PRO A 180 -1.07 0.53 -7.69
CA PRO A 180 -0.88 1.69 -8.56
C PRO A 180 0.47 1.62 -9.30
N GLN A 181 0.56 2.30 -10.44
CA GLN A 181 1.82 2.76 -11.04
C GLN A 181 2.25 4.08 -10.38
N ALA A 182 2.73 5.05 -11.16
CA ALA A 182 3.20 6.31 -10.61
C ALA A 182 2.06 7.17 -10.05
N VAL A 183 2.20 7.58 -8.80
CA VAL A 183 1.32 8.53 -8.13
C VAL A 183 2.15 9.71 -7.64
N ARG A 184 1.65 10.93 -7.78
CA ARG A 184 2.34 12.17 -7.40
C ARG A 184 2.47 12.28 -5.88
N THR A 185 3.58 11.78 -5.34
CA THR A 185 3.89 11.72 -3.92
C THR A 185 5.36 12.07 -3.68
N ALA A 186 5.79 12.17 -2.44
CA ALA A 186 7.20 12.33 -2.09
C ALA A 186 8.08 11.20 -2.68
N MET A 187 7.56 9.97 -2.79
CA MET A 187 8.27 8.83 -3.36
C MET A 187 8.62 9.02 -4.83
N THR A 188 7.84 9.80 -5.59
CA THR A 188 8.04 10.07 -7.02
C THR A 188 8.56 11.47 -7.31
N ALA A 189 8.92 12.26 -6.28
CA ALA A 189 9.41 13.64 -6.43
C ALA A 189 10.71 13.74 -7.26
N GLY A 190 11.54 12.69 -7.23
CA GLY A 190 12.76 12.56 -8.07
C GLY A 190 12.50 12.08 -9.49
N GLY A 191 11.23 11.89 -9.88
CA GLY A 191 10.82 11.33 -11.17
C GLY A 191 10.15 9.97 -11.02
N ALA A 192 9.25 9.65 -11.95
CA ALA A 192 8.48 8.41 -11.91
C ALA A 192 9.17 7.24 -12.62
N GLY A 193 10.26 7.49 -13.34
CA GLY A 193 10.98 6.47 -14.11
C GLY A 193 10.04 5.65 -15.00
N VAL A 194 10.26 4.35 -15.07
CA VAL A 194 9.42 3.43 -15.84
C VAL A 194 7.97 3.37 -15.35
N ALA A 195 7.71 3.66 -14.08
CA ALA A 195 6.35 3.66 -13.56
C ALA A 195 5.48 4.81 -14.10
N GLY A 196 6.10 5.83 -14.71
CA GLY A 196 5.41 6.99 -15.28
C GLY A 196 5.07 6.88 -16.77
N VAL A 197 5.29 5.74 -17.42
CA VAL A 197 5.05 5.57 -18.86
C VAL A 197 3.59 5.79 -19.26
N ASP A 198 2.65 5.48 -18.39
CA ASP A 198 1.21 5.68 -18.58
C ASP A 198 0.69 6.93 -17.84
N GLY A 199 1.61 7.81 -17.43
CA GLY A 199 1.29 9.03 -16.70
C GLY A 199 1.42 8.89 -15.18
N MET A 200 1.12 10.00 -14.50
CA MET A 200 1.09 10.06 -13.04
C MET A 200 -0.30 10.46 -12.58
N LEU A 201 -0.87 9.70 -11.65
CA LEU A 201 -2.15 10.03 -11.02
C LEU A 201 -1.95 10.89 -9.76
N GLU A 202 -2.96 11.67 -9.44
CA GLU A 202 -3.01 12.37 -8.16
C GLU A 202 -3.45 11.40 -7.04
N PRO A 203 -2.95 11.56 -5.80
CA PRO A 203 -3.31 10.71 -4.67
C PRO A 203 -4.82 10.64 -4.42
N GLU A 204 -5.54 11.71 -4.66
CA GLU A 204 -6.99 11.82 -4.46
C GLU A 204 -7.76 10.91 -5.43
N LYS A 205 -7.31 10.80 -6.68
CA LYS A 205 -7.88 9.85 -7.65
C LYS A 205 -7.70 8.40 -7.18
N VAL A 206 -6.49 8.08 -6.71
CA VAL A 206 -6.18 6.74 -6.18
C VAL A 206 -7.03 6.44 -4.95
N ALA A 207 -7.20 7.39 -4.04
CA ALA A 207 -8.05 7.24 -2.88
C ALA A 207 -9.52 7.00 -3.27
N ALA A 208 -10.04 7.75 -4.25
CA ALA A 208 -11.41 7.55 -4.74
C ALA A 208 -11.62 6.14 -5.30
N ASP A 209 -10.66 5.61 -6.08
CA ASP A 209 -10.72 4.26 -6.63
C ASP A 209 -10.69 3.18 -5.52
N VAL A 210 -9.89 3.40 -4.47
CA VAL A 210 -9.85 2.51 -3.30
C VAL A 210 -11.20 2.49 -2.58
N LEU A 211 -11.80 3.65 -2.32
CA LEU A 211 -13.08 3.71 -1.65
C LEU A 211 -14.18 3.02 -2.46
N GLN A 212 -14.20 3.25 -3.77
CA GLN A 212 -15.15 2.57 -4.66
C GLN A 212 -14.94 1.04 -4.63
N ALA A 213 -13.67 0.58 -4.67
CA ALA A 213 -13.35 -0.85 -4.61
C ALA A 213 -13.77 -1.48 -3.27
N ILE A 214 -13.65 -0.75 -2.15
CA ILE A 214 -14.12 -1.22 -0.84
C ILE A 214 -15.66 -1.36 -0.85
N GLU A 215 -16.38 -0.39 -1.42
CA GLU A 215 -17.85 -0.45 -1.52
C GLU A 215 -18.32 -1.59 -2.41
N ASP A 216 -17.64 -1.84 -3.53
CA ASP A 216 -17.94 -2.89 -4.50
C ASP A 216 -17.30 -4.25 -4.15
N GLU A 217 -16.49 -4.30 -3.08
CA GLU A 217 -15.74 -5.49 -2.61
C GLU A 217 -14.79 -6.08 -3.66
N VAL A 218 -14.22 -5.20 -4.50
CA VAL A 218 -13.25 -5.57 -5.54
C VAL A 218 -11.90 -5.83 -4.90
N PHE A 219 -11.30 -7.00 -5.20
CA PHE A 219 -10.01 -7.37 -4.63
C PHE A 219 -8.85 -6.57 -5.24
N LEU A 220 -8.68 -6.59 -6.56
CA LEU A 220 -7.54 -5.95 -7.22
C LEU A 220 -7.89 -4.54 -7.71
N VAL A 221 -7.25 -3.54 -7.11
CA VAL A 221 -7.44 -2.12 -7.43
C VAL A 221 -6.25 -1.62 -8.24
N THR A 222 -6.46 -1.38 -9.52
CA THR A 222 -5.43 -0.88 -10.46
C THR A 222 -5.89 0.47 -11.02
N PRO A 223 -5.54 1.60 -10.37
CA PRO A 223 -5.98 2.93 -10.81
C PRO A 223 -5.54 3.30 -12.23
N HIS A 224 -4.44 2.70 -12.70
CA HIS A 224 -4.00 2.76 -14.12
C HIS A 224 -4.57 1.55 -14.85
N GLU A 225 -5.47 1.78 -15.80
CA GLU A 225 -6.20 0.72 -16.52
C GLU A 225 -5.27 -0.18 -17.34
N GLU A 226 -4.15 0.36 -17.81
CA GLU A 226 -3.13 -0.35 -18.59
C GLU A 226 -2.49 -1.52 -17.82
N VAL A 227 -2.44 -1.43 -16.50
CA VAL A 227 -1.85 -2.48 -15.64
C VAL A 227 -2.51 -3.83 -15.86
N LEU A 228 -3.84 -3.88 -15.95
CA LEU A 228 -4.55 -5.14 -16.19
C LEU A 228 -4.23 -5.75 -17.54
N GLU A 229 -4.03 -4.93 -18.57
CA GLU A 229 -3.63 -5.39 -19.90
C GLU A 229 -2.20 -5.94 -19.87
N TYR A 230 -1.30 -5.29 -19.15
CA TYR A 230 0.07 -5.78 -18.98
C TYR A 230 0.11 -7.09 -18.20
N VAL A 231 -0.71 -7.26 -17.16
CA VAL A 231 -0.84 -8.52 -16.43
C VAL A 231 -1.29 -9.66 -17.35
N LYS A 232 -2.27 -9.41 -18.22
CA LYS A 232 -2.72 -10.40 -19.22
C LYS A 232 -1.59 -10.77 -20.18
N ARG A 233 -0.85 -9.78 -20.72
CA ARG A 233 0.30 -10.03 -21.60
C ARG A 233 1.38 -10.85 -20.91
N LYS A 234 1.72 -10.51 -19.67
CA LYS A 234 2.68 -11.25 -18.85
C LYS A 234 2.23 -12.68 -18.56
N GLY A 235 0.94 -12.91 -18.36
CA GLY A 235 0.36 -14.22 -18.09
C GLY A 235 0.30 -15.10 -19.34
N ASN A 236 0.01 -14.51 -20.51
CA ASN A 236 -0.12 -15.24 -21.76
C ASN A 236 1.20 -15.77 -22.32
N ASP A 237 2.28 -14.98 -22.20
CA ASP A 237 3.61 -15.36 -22.71
C ASP A 237 4.70 -14.70 -21.85
N ARG A 238 5.21 -15.47 -20.89
CA ARG A 238 6.17 -15.00 -19.90
C ARG A 238 7.54 -14.66 -20.53
N ASP A 239 8.00 -15.47 -21.46
CA ASP A 239 9.32 -15.27 -22.08
C ASP A 239 9.32 -14.03 -22.95
N ARG A 240 8.29 -13.86 -23.78
CA ARG A 240 8.09 -12.64 -24.57
C ARG A 240 7.97 -11.38 -23.71
N TRP A 241 7.30 -11.48 -22.56
CA TRP A 241 7.23 -10.38 -21.58
C TRP A 241 8.60 -10.02 -21.06
N ILE A 242 9.41 -11.01 -20.63
CA ILE A 242 10.78 -10.80 -20.11
C ILE A 242 11.65 -10.13 -21.16
N GLU A 243 11.62 -10.60 -22.42
CA GLU A 243 12.35 -9.96 -23.51
C GLU A 243 11.91 -8.51 -23.75
N GLY A 244 10.61 -8.22 -23.63
CA GLY A 244 10.06 -6.86 -23.68
C GLY A 244 10.61 -5.97 -22.58
N MET A 245 10.64 -6.48 -21.35
CA MET A 245 11.19 -5.76 -20.19
C MET A 245 12.71 -5.55 -20.30
N GLN A 246 13.45 -6.49 -20.86
CA GLN A 246 14.88 -6.30 -21.16
C GLN A 246 15.14 -5.17 -22.17
N ARG A 247 14.28 -5.07 -23.21
CA ARG A 247 14.37 -3.94 -24.17
C ARG A 247 14.02 -2.60 -23.48
N LEU A 248 12.99 -2.60 -22.65
CA LEU A 248 12.60 -1.41 -21.89
C LEU A 248 13.71 -0.98 -20.92
N GLN A 249 14.36 -1.92 -20.24
CA GLN A 249 15.48 -1.63 -19.34
C GLN A 249 16.62 -0.90 -20.06
N LYS A 250 16.96 -1.28 -21.28
CA LYS A 250 17.98 -0.58 -22.08
C LYS A 250 17.60 0.88 -22.39
N GLN A 251 16.31 1.17 -22.56
CA GLN A 251 15.84 2.55 -22.82
C GLN A 251 15.94 3.42 -21.56
N PHE A 252 15.88 2.82 -20.37
CA PHE A 252 15.97 3.51 -19.09
C PHE A 252 17.32 3.34 -18.38
N GLU A 253 18.36 2.84 -19.06
CA GLU A 253 19.66 2.48 -18.46
C GLU A 253 20.30 3.65 -17.69
N GLU A 254 20.19 4.87 -18.21
CA GLU A 254 20.73 6.07 -17.55
C GLU A 254 20.06 6.35 -16.20
N PHE A 255 18.75 6.05 -16.07
CA PHE A 255 17.98 6.25 -14.84
C PHE A 255 18.14 5.10 -13.84
N LEU A 256 18.57 3.92 -14.31
CA LEU A 256 18.70 2.69 -13.53
C LEU A 256 20.15 2.45 -13.06
N THR A 257 21.10 3.26 -13.51
CA THR A 257 22.49 3.19 -13.07
C THR A 257 22.63 4.01 -11.80
N PRO A 258 23.05 3.41 -10.66
CA PRO A 258 23.33 4.16 -9.44
C PRO A 258 24.36 5.27 -9.75
N PRO A 259 24.26 6.44 -9.12
CA PRO A 259 25.28 7.45 -9.27
C PRO A 259 26.62 6.84 -8.85
N LYS A 260 27.64 6.92 -9.73
CA LYS A 260 28.98 6.43 -9.41
C LYS A 260 29.42 7.17 -8.15
N GLY A 261 29.60 6.42 -7.05
CA GLY A 261 30.10 6.97 -5.80
C GLY A 261 31.46 7.67 -6.07
N ASN A 262 31.56 8.92 -5.64
CA ASN A 262 32.82 9.64 -5.56
C ASN A 262 33.68 9.07 -4.47
#